data_bdef3873968c0f13116714e3ad00ac26
#
_entry.id   bdef3873968c0f13116714e3ad00ac26
#
_cell.length_a   1.000
_cell.length_b   1.000
_cell.length_c   1.000
_cell.angle_alpha   90.00
_cell.angle_beta   90.00
_cell.angle_gamma   90.00
#
_symmetry.space_group_name_H-M   'P 1'
#
loop_
_entity.id
_entity.type
_entity.pdbx_description
1 polymer ?
#
loop_
_entity_poly.entity_id
_entity_poly.type
_entity_poly.pdbx_seq_one_letter_code
_entity_poly.pdbx_strand_id
1 'polypeptide(L)'
;MNSGDKIHRCKVNKEEIMTEILCGIMLVAFFVVMIGVGFYSRKHATNVSGFVLGGRSAGPWLTAFAFGTSYFSAVIFVGYAGQFGWNFGLASTWAGLGNAFIGSLLAWNVLGRRTRIMTQYLDAKTMPDFFGKRFNSVPLKVAASVIVFIFLIPYTASLYNGLSSLFGLVFDIPYWVVILVMAILTGFYVIFGGYMATAINDFIQGIIMLFGICAVIGAVLMDNGGLLKATQKLSAVPSEGWAGGA
;
A
#
# COMPACT_ATOMS: atom_id res chain seq x y z
N MET A 1 21.68 -43.25 4.65
CA MET A 1 21.26 -41.84 4.88
C MET A 1 22.45 -41.14 5.52
N ASN A 2 23.14 -40.31 4.74
CA ASN A 2 24.48 -39.80 5.07
C ASN A 2 24.39 -38.70 6.16
N SER A 3 25.36 -38.68 7.10
CA SER A 3 25.41 -37.70 8.21
C SER A 3 25.39 -36.23 7.74
N GLY A 4 25.91 -35.96 6.56
CA GLY A 4 25.88 -34.64 5.92
C GLY A 4 24.47 -34.14 5.57
N ASP A 5 23.58 -35.06 5.14
CA ASP A 5 22.17 -34.72 4.79
C ASP A 5 21.32 -34.34 6.01
N LYS A 6 21.61 -34.93 7.16
CA LYS A 6 20.95 -34.58 8.43
C LYS A 6 21.37 -33.18 8.92
N ILE A 7 22.65 -32.86 8.78
CA ILE A 7 23.21 -31.58 9.24
C ILE A 7 22.68 -30.46 8.33
N HIS A 8 22.56 -30.68 7.00
CA HIS A 8 22.03 -29.71 6.05
C HIS A 8 20.54 -29.44 6.28
N ARG A 9 19.73 -30.49 6.49
CA ARG A 9 18.29 -30.32 6.82
C ARG A 9 18.08 -29.67 8.20
N CYS A 10 18.93 -29.92 9.17
CA CYS A 10 18.81 -29.31 10.49
C CYS A 10 19.20 -27.83 10.48
N LYS A 11 20.17 -27.42 9.63
CA LYS A 11 20.52 -26.01 9.41
C LYS A 11 19.42 -25.25 8.67
N VAL A 12 18.89 -25.81 7.58
CA VAL A 12 17.79 -25.20 6.81
C VAL A 12 16.57 -24.99 7.71
N ASN A 13 16.17 -25.98 8.49
CA ASN A 13 15.06 -25.88 9.43
C ASN A 13 15.28 -24.81 10.51
N LYS A 14 16.52 -24.63 10.99
CA LYS A 14 16.84 -23.60 11.99
C LYS A 14 16.84 -22.18 11.42
N GLU A 15 17.27 -22.00 10.19
CA GLU A 15 17.23 -20.70 9.49
C GLU A 15 15.79 -20.31 9.14
N GLU A 16 14.97 -21.25 8.70
CA GLU A 16 13.53 -21.04 8.46
C GLU A 16 12.81 -20.61 9.73
N ILE A 17 12.97 -21.36 10.83
CA ILE A 17 12.34 -21.03 12.12
C ILE A 17 12.80 -19.65 12.62
N MET A 18 14.09 -19.33 12.47
CA MET A 18 14.60 -18.02 12.90
C MET A 18 14.00 -16.87 12.07
N THR A 19 13.80 -17.08 10.78
CA THR A 19 13.16 -16.12 9.88
C THR A 19 11.69 -15.89 10.24
N GLU A 20 10.94 -16.96 10.51
CA GLU A 20 9.55 -16.88 10.96
C GLU A 20 9.41 -16.12 12.28
N ILE A 21 10.27 -16.42 13.26
CA ILE A 21 10.28 -15.72 14.55
C ILE A 21 10.61 -14.24 14.36
N LEU A 22 11.61 -13.91 13.54
CA LEU A 22 11.99 -12.52 13.26
C LEU A 22 10.85 -11.77 12.58
N CYS A 23 10.22 -12.36 11.57
CA CYS A 23 9.05 -11.80 10.91
C CYS A 23 7.88 -11.59 11.88
N GLY A 24 7.64 -12.56 12.77
CA GLY A 24 6.62 -12.45 13.81
C GLY A 24 6.88 -11.29 14.78
N ILE A 25 8.13 -11.16 15.25
CA ILE A 25 8.52 -10.06 16.14
C ILE A 25 8.36 -8.69 15.45
N MET A 26 8.80 -8.57 14.19
CA MET A 26 8.65 -7.35 13.41
C MET A 26 7.17 -6.99 13.22
N LEU A 27 6.32 -7.99 12.97
CA LEU A 27 4.88 -7.79 12.81
C LEU A 27 4.24 -7.29 14.11
N VAL A 28 4.53 -7.92 15.24
CA VAL A 28 4.03 -7.51 16.55
C VAL A 28 4.49 -6.08 16.88
N ALA A 29 5.77 -5.78 16.68
CA ALA A 29 6.31 -4.44 16.88
C ALA A 29 5.59 -3.41 16.02
N PHE A 30 5.34 -3.72 14.75
CA PHE A 30 4.60 -2.88 13.83
C PHE A 30 3.17 -2.58 14.34
N PHE A 31 2.42 -3.58 14.77
CA PHE A 31 1.08 -3.38 15.30
C PHE A 31 1.06 -2.61 16.62
N VAL A 32 2.02 -2.83 17.49
CA VAL A 32 2.16 -2.04 18.72
C VAL A 32 2.37 -0.56 18.39
N VAL A 33 3.22 -0.25 17.42
CA VAL A 33 3.43 1.13 16.95
C VAL A 33 2.14 1.71 16.37
N MET A 34 1.44 0.98 15.49
CA MET A 34 0.18 1.44 14.88
C MET A 34 -0.90 1.75 15.92
N ILE A 35 -1.09 0.86 16.88
CA ILE A 35 -2.06 1.05 17.97
C ILE A 35 -1.64 2.24 18.84
N GLY A 36 -0.35 2.35 19.18
CA GLY A 36 0.20 3.47 19.93
C GLY A 36 -0.05 4.82 19.25
N VAL A 37 0.17 4.89 17.93
CA VAL A 37 -0.15 6.08 17.10
C VAL A 37 -1.65 6.37 17.11
N GLY A 38 -2.50 5.34 17.05
CA GLY A 38 -3.95 5.47 17.17
C GLY A 38 -4.38 6.16 18.47
N PHE A 39 -3.85 5.69 19.60
CA PHE A 39 -4.11 6.32 20.91
C PHE A 39 -3.54 7.73 21.01
N TYR A 40 -2.33 7.97 20.53
CA TYR A 40 -1.72 9.30 20.51
C TYR A 40 -2.55 10.30 19.70
N SER A 41 -3.09 9.86 18.57
CA SER A 41 -3.86 10.72 17.65
C SER A 41 -5.30 10.96 18.09
N ARG A 42 -5.80 10.26 19.11
CA ARG A 42 -7.18 10.34 19.60
C ARG A 42 -7.62 11.78 19.91
N LYS A 43 -6.71 12.60 20.42
CA LYS A 43 -6.97 14.02 20.72
C LYS A 43 -7.36 14.86 19.49
N HIS A 44 -7.02 14.42 18.28
CA HIS A 44 -7.34 15.10 17.02
C HIS A 44 -8.66 14.64 16.41
N ALA A 45 -9.22 13.53 16.89
CA ALA A 45 -10.43 12.90 16.34
C ALA A 45 -11.70 13.22 17.14
N THR A 46 -11.75 14.36 17.83
CA THR A 46 -12.85 14.74 18.75
C THR A 46 -14.12 15.24 18.04
N ASN A 47 -14.01 15.63 16.77
CA ASN A 47 -15.14 16.09 15.97
C ASN A 47 -15.04 15.54 14.54
N VAL A 48 -16.13 15.65 13.76
CA VAL A 48 -16.19 15.12 12.38
C VAL A 48 -15.09 15.68 11.49
N SER A 49 -14.77 16.95 11.59
CA SER A 49 -13.69 17.56 10.81
C SER A 49 -12.31 17.07 11.25
N GLY A 50 -12.09 16.89 12.55
CA GLY A 50 -10.87 16.29 13.08
C GLY A 50 -10.74 14.82 12.67
N PHE A 51 -11.82 14.06 12.75
CA PHE A 51 -11.83 12.65 12.39
C PHE A 51 -11.58 12.41 10.90
N VAL A 52 -12.23 13.16 10.00
CA VAL A 52 -12.17 12.95 8.54
C VAL A 52 -10.98 13.65 7.88
N LEU A 53 -10.58 14.84 8.38
CA LEU A 53 -9.57 15.69 7.74
C LEU A 53 -8.35 15.98 8.62
N GLY A 54 -8.30 15.42 9.85
CA GLY A 54 -7.25 15.79 10.81
C GLY A 54 -7.25 17.28 11.14
N GLY A 55 -8.40 17.96 11.04
CA GLY A 55 -8.50 19.41 11.20
C GLY A 55 -7.78 20.23 10.13
N ARG A 56 -7.40 19.62 9.00
CA ARG A 56 -6.56 20.21 7.94
C ARG A 56 -5.18 20.67 8.41
N SER A 57 -4.69 20.10 9.53
CA SER A 57 -3.42 20.46 10.16
C SER A 57 -2.24 19.61 9.67
N ALA A 58 -2.48 18.61 8.82
CA ALA A 58 -1.44 17.77 8.26
C ALA A 58 -0.46 18.57 7.39
N GLY A 59 0.83 18.49 7.72
CA GLY A 59 1.88 19.15 6.96
C GLY A 59 2.10 18.52 5.57
N PRO A 60 2.84 19.20 4.68
CA PRO A 60 3.02 18.74 3.30
C PRO A 60 3.71 17.38 3.20
N TRP A 61 4.71 17.12 4.01
CA TRP A 61 5.42 15.84 4.05
C TRP A 61 4.53 14.69 4.50
N LEU A 62 3.76 14.91 5.59
CA LEU A 62 2.82 13.92 6.10
C LEU A 62 1.76 13.58 5.04
N THR A 63 1.23 14.61 4.37
CA THR A 63 0.22 14.43 3.31
C THR A 63 0.80 13.72 2.09
N ALA A 64 2.03 14.03 1.69
CA ALA A 64 2.68 13.40 0.54
C ALA A 64 2.93 11.91 0.78
N PHE A 65 3.42 11.54 1.97
CA PHE A 65 3.65 10.14 2.32
C PHE A 65 2.33 9.38 2.52
N ALA A 66 1.33 9.98 3.17
CA ALA A 66 0.00 9.38 3.31
C ALA A 66 -0.64 9.11 1.94
N PHE A 67 -0.53 10.04 1.00
CA PHE A 67 -0.98 9.82 -0.37
C PHE A 67 -0.15 8.73 -1.07
N GLY A 68 1.18 8.79 -0.96
CA GLY A 68 2.09 7.83 -1.59
C GLY A 68 1.82 6.40 -1.15
N THR A 69 1.72 6.14 0.14
CA THR A 69 1.45 4.79 0.68
C THR A 69 0.06 4.28 0.32
N SER A 70 -0.96 5.15 0.33
CA SER A 70 -2.30 4.77 -0.12
C SER A 70 -2.34 4.45 -1.62
N TYR A 71 -1.52 5.14 -2.41
CA TYR A 71 -1.42 4.92 -3.86
C TYR A 71 -0.66 3.64 -4.19
N PHE A 72 0.44 3.35 -3.50
CA PHE A 72 1.21 2.13 -3.62
C PHE A 72 0.59 1.00 -2.78
N SER A 73 -0.57 0.53 -3.20
CA SER A 73 -1.29 -0.54 -2.50
C SER A 73 -0.62 -1.91 -2.69
N ALA A 74 -0.86 -2.83 -1.76
CA ALA A 74 -0.44 -4.23 -1.88
C ALA A 74 -0.93 -4.88 -3.18
N VAL A 75 -2.11 -4.50 -3.67
CA VAL A 75 -2.67 -4.99 -4.94
C VAL A 75 -1.80 -4.62 -6.13
N ILE A 76 -1.29 -3.37 -6.16
CA ILE A 76 -0.42 -2.92 -7.26
C ILE A 76 0.96 -3.56 -7.15
N PHE A 77 1.56 -3.55 -5.96
CA PHE A 77 2.94 -4.04 -5.79
C PHE A 77 3.06 -5.55 -5.87
N VAL A 78 2.21 -6.27 -5.15
CA VAL A 78 2.29 -7.73 -5.04
C VAL A 78 1.52 -8.41 -6.16
N GLY A 79 0.34 -7.89 -6.49
CA GLY A 79 -0.51 -8.45 -7.54
C GLY A 79 -0.06 -8.05 -8.93
N TYR A 80 -0.25 -6.78 -9.27
CA TYR A 80 -0.12 -6.35 -10.68
C TYR A 80 1.33 -6.13 -11.13
N ALA A 81 2.18 -5.49 -10.33
CA ALA A 81 3.55 -5.19 -10.77
C ALA A 81 4.36 -6.45 -11.07
N GLY A 82 4.23 -7.47 -10.22
CA GLY A 82 4.87 -8.77 -10.45
C GLY A 82 4.33 -9.47 -11.70
N GLN A 83 3.01 -9.50 -11.89
CA GLN A 83 2.38 -10.12 -13.06
C GLN A 83 2.72 -9.37 -14.35
N PHE A 84 2.68 -8.03 -14.35
CA PHE A 84 3.07 -7.25 -15.52
C PHE A 84 4.55 -7.40 -15.85
N GLY A 85 5.42 -7.41 -14.83
CA GLY A 85 6.84 -7.68 -15.03
C GLY A 85 7.10 -9.07 -15.61
N TRP A 86 6.37 -10.09 -15.15
CA TRP A 86 6.47 -11.45 -15.66
C TRP A 86 5.96 -11.59 -17.10
N ASN A 87 4.80 -10.99 -17.41
CA ASN A 87 4.15 -11.15 -18.71
C ASN A 87 4.73 -10.24 -19.79
N PHE A 88 5.18 -9.04 -19.47
CA PHE A 88 5.58 -8.00 -20.41
C PHE A 88 7.05 -7.56 -20.26
N GLY A 89 7.78 -8.14 -19.32
CA GLY A 89 9.19 -7.81 -19.10
C GLY A 89 9.41 -6.32 -18.86
N LEU A 90 10.49 -5.77 -19.44
CA LEU A 90 10.86 -4.36 -19.32
C LEU A 90 9.83 -3.40 -19.94
N ALA A 91 9.00 -3.84 -20.88
CA ALA A 91 7.95 -3.00 -21.45
C ALA A 91 6.94 -2.53 -20.42
N SER A 92 6.73 -3.28 -19.32
CA SER A 92 5.85 -2.89 -18.23
C SER A 92 6.31 -1.60 -17.50
N THR A 93 7.58 -1.23 -17.60
CA THR A 93 8.10 0.01 -17.01
C THR A 93 7.49 1.27 -17.62
N TRP A 94 7.08 1.22 -18.88
CA TRP A 94 6.38 2.33 -19.54
C TRP A 94 5.02 2.63 -18.89
N ALA A 95 4.30 1.61 -18.43
CA ALA A 95 3.06 1.80 -17.68
C ALA A 95 3.32 2.52 -16.34
N GLY A 96 4.40 2.13 -15.64
CA GLY A 96 4.83 2.80 -14.41
C GLY A 96 5.24 4.26 -14.63
N LEU A 97 6.05 4.53 -15.65
CA LEU A 97 6.47 5.89 -16.01
C LEU A 97 5.28 6.76 -16.43
N GLY A 98 4.40 6.25 -17.29
CA GLY A 98 3.18 6.95 -17.71
C GLY A 98 2.29 7.31 -16.51
N ASN A 99 2.12 6.38 -15.61
CA ASN A 99 1.35 6.61 -14.38
C ASN A 99 2.02 7.63 -13.45
N ALA A 100 3.34 7.60 -13.29
CA ALA A 100 4.06 8.57 -12.46
C ALA A 100 3.97 10.00 -13.03
N PHE A 101 4.22 10.17 -14.33
CA PHE A 101 4.27 11.50 -14.95
C PHE A 101 2.88 12.03 -15.31
N ILE A 102 2.03 11.24 -15.96
CA ILE A 102 0.72 11.66 -16.44
C ILE A 102 -0.34 11.46 -15.35
N GLY A 103 -0.41 10.27 -14.76
CA GLY A 103 -1.41 9.95 -13.75
C GLY A 103 -1.24 10.71 -12.45
N SER A 104 -0.03 10.91 -11.99
CA SER A 104 0.25 11.58 -10.72
C SER A 104 0.74 13.01 -10.89
N LEU A 105 1.91 13.22 -11.48
CA LEU A 105 2.56 14.53 -11.51
C LEU A 105 1.73 15.57 -12.25
N LEU A 106 1.23 15.27 -13.44
CA LEU A 106 0.40 16.19 -14.24
C LEU A 106 -0.93 16.44 -13.54
N ALA A 107 -1.61 15.41 -13.04
CA ALA A 107 -2.87 15.55 -12.33
C ALA A 107 -2.75 16.46 -11.10
N TRP A 108 -1.69 16.27 -10.28
CA TRP A 108 -1.45 17.13 -9.12
C TRP A 108 -1.12 18.58 -9.49
N ASN A 109 -0.32 18.80 -10.52
CA ASN A 109 -0.01 20.17 -10.99
C ASN A 109 -1.24 20.91 -11.52
N VAL A 110 -2.09 20.23 -12.28
CA VAL A 110 -3.26 20.86 -12.92
C VAL A 110 -4.44 20.99 -11.94
N LEU A 111 -4.75 19.90 -11.20
CA LEU A 111 -5.96 19.82 -10.38
C LEU A 111 -5.71 20.11 -8.89
N GLY A 112 -4.56 19.76 -8.35
CA GLY A 112 -4.31 19.75 -6.91
C GLY A 112 -4.57 21.11 -6.25
N ARG A 113 -3.94 22.19 -6.76
CA ARG A 113 -4.12 23.53 -6.21
C ARG A 113 -5.57 24.04 -6.36
N ARG A 114 -6.18 23.82 -7.51
CA ARG A 114 -7.55 24.28 -7.79
C ARG A 114 -8.56 23.56 -6.90
N THR A 115 -8.44 22.25 -6.79
CA THR A 115 -9.30 21.43 -5.92
C THR A 115 -9.16 21.84 -4.46
N ARG A 116 -7.92 22.05 -3.99
CA ARG A 116 -7.68 22.47 -2.61
C ARG A 116 -8.34 23.79 -2.26
N ILE A 117 -8.15 24.82 -3.10
CA ILE A 117 -8.76 26.15 -2.89
C ILE A 117 -10.29 26.02 -2.88
N MET A 118 -10.85 25.29 -3.84
CA MET A 118 -12.28 25.14 -3.99
C MET A 118 -12.91 24.36 -2.83
N THR A 119 -12.27 23.28 -2.37
CA THR A 119 -12.76 22.51 -1.22
C THR A 119 -12.67 23.30 0.10
N GLN A 120 -11.68 24.20 0.22
CA GLN A 120 -11.60 25.09 1.38
C GLN A 120 -12.69 26.15 1.33
N TYR A 121 -12.92 26.78 0.19
CA TYR A 121 -13.96 27.79 0.01
C TYR A 121 -15.36 27.24 0.24
N LEU A 122 -15.65 26.03 -0.23
CA LEU A 122 -16.92 25.34 -0.05
C LEU A 122 -17.06 24.65 1.31
N ASP A 123 -16.02 24.67 2.15
CA ASP A 123 -15.93 23.86 3.36
C ASP A 123 -16.38 22.39 3.14
N ALA A 124 -15.95 21.81 2.02
CA ALA A 124 -16.26 20.43 1.68
C ALA A 124 -15.33 19.47 2.44
N LYS A 125 -15.91 18.44 3.07
CA LYS A 125 -15.17 17.46 3.87
C LYS A 125 -14.89 16.16 3.14
N THR A 126 -15.72 15.84 2.15
CA THR A 126 -15.61 14.62 1.34
C THR A 126 -15.84 14.95 -0.13
N MET A 127 -15.45 14.05 -1.05
CA MET A 127 -15.72 14.23 -2.48
C MET A 127 -17.22 14.32 -2.82
N PRO A 128 -18.09 13.47 -2.28
CA PRO A 128 -19.54 13.65 -2.46
C PRO A 128 -20.06 14.99 -1.95
N ASP A 129 -19.55 15.48 -0.83
CA ASP A 129 -19.91 16.79 -0.28
C ASP A 129 -19.44 17.93 -1.20
N PHE A 130 -18.23 17.78 -1.77
CA PHE A 130 -17.70 18.71 -2.76
C PHE A 130 -18.62 18.81 -3.99
N PHE A 131 -19.04 17.69 -4.56
CA PHE A 131 -19.95 17.69 -5.70
C PHE A 131 -21.31 18.30 -5.36
N GLY A 132 -21.86 17.94 -4.21
CA GLY A 132 -23.12 18.50 -3.73
C GLY A 132 -23.10 20.01 -3.59
N LYS A 133 -22.05 20.55 -2.96
CA LYS A 133 -21.87 21.99 -2.74
C LYS A 133 -21.50 22.73 -4.04
N ARG A 134 -20.65 22.13 -4.88
CA ARG A 134 -20.21 22.74 -6.14
C ARG A 134 -21.36 22.93 -7.13
N PHE A 135 -22.23 21.95 -7.23
CA PHE A 135 -23.36 21.94 -8.16
C PHE A 135 -24.70 22.30 -7.51
N ASN A 136 -24.69 22.64 -6.22
CA ASN A 136 -25.88 22.94 -5.42
C ASN A 136 -26.98 21.86 -5.58
N SER A 137 -26.59 20.58 -5.53
CA SER A 137 -27.46 19.45 -5.81
C SER A 137 -27.34 18.39 -4.74
N VAL A 138 -28.38 18.23 -3.92
CA VAL A 138 -28.46 17.17 -2.92
C VAL A 138 -28.55 15.78 -3.57
N PRO A 139 -29.33 15.55 -4.65
CA PRO A 139 -29.34 14.26 -5.32
C PRO A 139 -27.96 13.82 -5.83
N LEU A 140 -27.17 14.74 -6.37
CA LEU A 140 -25.81 14.45 -6.83
C LEU A 140 -24.90 14.02 -5.65
N LYS A 141 -25.01 14.70 -4.51
CA LYS A 141 -24.27 14.30 -3.29
C LYS A 141 -24.64 12.89 -2.84
N VAL A 142 -25.93 12.58 -2.80
CA VAL A 142 -26.40 11.25 -2.39
C VAL A 142 -25.96 10.18 -3.38
N ALA A 143 -26.13 10.41 -4.68
CA ALA A 143 -25.70 9.48 -5.72
C ALA A 143 -24.18 9.21 -5.64
N ALA A 144 -23.36 10.25 -5.51
CA ALA A 144 -21.92 10.11 -5.35
C ALA A 144 -21.56 9.33 -4.08
N SER A 145 -22.25 9.56 -2.95
CA SER A 145 -22.01 8.83 -1.71
C SER A 145 -22.33 7.34 -1.84
N VAL A 146 -23.45 7.01 -2.49
CA VAL A 146 -23.87 5.61 -2.74
C VAL A 146 -22.87 4.91 -3.65
N ILE A 147 -22.45 5.55 -4.74
CA ILE A 147 -21.47 4.99 -5.67
C ILE A 147 -20.15 4.71 -4.94
N VAL A 148 -19.62 5.68 -4.21
CA VAL A 148 -18.37 5.53 -3.45
C VAL A 148 -18.51 4.38 -2.45
N PHE A 149 -19.61 4.30 -1.70
CA PHE A 149 -19.83 3.25 -0.71
C PHE A 149 -19.85 1.85 -1.36
N ILE A 150 -20.60 1.67 -2.44
CA ILE A 150 -20.73 0.39 -3.15
C ILE A 150 -19.36 -0.06 -3.70
N PHE A 151 -18.60 0.83 -4.34
CA PHE A 151 -17.32 0.47 -4.95
C PHE A 151 -16.16 0.34 -3.94
N LEU A 152 -16.26 0.92 -2.75
CA LEU A 152 -15.29 0.70 -1.70
C LEU A 152 -15.32 -0.72 -1.14
N ILE A 153 -16.46 -1.41 -1.19
CA ILE A 153 -16.56 -2.79 -0.67
C ILE A 153 -15.63 -3.75 -1.43
N PRO A 154 -15.77 -3.93 -2.77
CA PRO A 154 -14.87 -4.82 -3.52
C PRO A 154 -13.41 -4.32 -3.51
N TYR A 155 -13.18 -3.01 -3.46
CA TYR A 155 -11.84 -2.46 -3.33
C TYR A 155 -11.17 -2.89 -2.01
N THR A 156 -11.86 -2.75 -0.89
CA THR A 156 -11.37 -3.18 0.42
C THR A 156 -11.14 -4.69 0.46
N ALA A 157 -12.05 -5.47 -0.11
CA ALA A 157 -11.89 -6.92 -0.20
C ALA A 157 -10.63 -7.32 -0.98
N SER A 158 -10.31 -6.62 -2.07
CA SER A 158 -9.09 -6.87 -2.85
C SER A 158 -7.79 -6.56 -2.08
N LEU A 159 -7.80 -5.52 -1.23
CA LEU A 159 -6.67 -5.19 -0.35
C LEU A 159 -6.42 -6.29 0.69
N TYR A 160 -7.48 -6.76 1.35
CA TYR A 160 -7.37 -7.86 2.31
C TYR A 160 -6.93 -9.16 1.65
N ASN A 161 -7.38 -9.44 0.42
CA ASN A 161 -6.95 -10.61 -0.34
C ASN A 161 -5.43 -10.56 -0.63
N GLY A 162 -4.94 -9.44 -1.12
CA GLY A 162 -3.50 -9.26 -1.37
C GLY A 162 -2.65 -9.43 -0.10
N LEU A 163 -3.10 -8.82 1.00
CA LEU A 163 -2.42 -8.92 2.29
C LEU A 163 -2.42 -10.34 2.84
N SER A 164 -3.57 -11.02 2.81
CA SER A 164 -3.72 -12.39 3.31
C SER A 164 -2.87 -13.38 2.52
N SER A 165 -2.71 -13.18 1.22
CA SER A 165 -1.83 -14.02 0.39
C SER A 165 -0.38 -13.92 0.84
N LEU A 166 0.10 -12.72 1.19
CA LEU A 166 1.46 -12.53 1.72
C LEU A 166 1.67 -13.21 3.06
N PHE A 167 0.72 -13.05 3.99
CA PHE A 167 0.81 -13.69 5.31
C PHE A 167 0.71 -15.21 5.23
N GLY A 168 -0.11 -15.74 4.32
CA GLY A 168 -0.21 -17.17 4.08
C GLY A 168 1.08 -17.79 3.56
N LEU A 169 1.88 -17.05 2.77
CA LEU A 169 3.17 -17.50 2.29
C LEU A 169 4.25 -17.54 3.39
N VAL A 170 4.16 -16.67 4.39
CA VAL A 170 5.19 -16.56 5.45
C VAL A 170 4.87 -17.41 6.66
N PHE A 171 3.60 -17.48 7.08
CA PHE A 171 3.20 -18.03 8.37
C PHE A 171 2.32 -19.28 8.29
N ASP A 172 1.97 -19.76 7.11
CA ASP A 172 1.02 -20.88 6.89
C ASP A 172 -0.29 -20.75 7.70
N ILE A 173 -0.78 -19.52 7.84
CA ILE A 173 -2.00 -19.18 8.58
C ILE A 173 -3.20 -19.22 7.64
N PRO A 174 -4.36 -19.78 8.07
CA PRO A 174 -5.57 -19.77 7.26
C PRO A 174 -5.99 -18.34 6.87
N TYR A 175 -6.34 -18.16 5.60
CA TYR A 175 -6.73 -16.89 4.98
C TYR A 175 -7.73 -16.07 5.82
N TRP A 176 -8.79 -16.70 6.31
CA TRP A 176 -9.83 -16.02 7.07
C TRP A 176 -9.35 -15.46 8.41
N VAL A 177 -8.37 -16.12 9.06
CA VAL A 177 -7.79 -15.66 10.33
C VAL A 177 -7.02 -14.35 10.09
N VAL A 178 -6.20 -14.30 9.04
CA VAL A 178 -5.45 -13.08 8.68
C VAL A 178 -6.40 -11.92 8.43
N ILE A 179 -7.45 -12.12 7.64
CA ILE A 179 -8.46 -11.07 7.37
C ILE A 179 -9.11 -10.59 8.66
N LEU A 180 -9.54 -11.49 9.51
CA LEU A 180 -10.24 -11.15 10.74
C LEU A 180 -9.34 -10.32 11.68
N VAL A 181 -8.11 -10.79 11.91
CA VAL A 181 -7.13 -10.11 12.77
C VAL A 181 -6.80 -8.73 12.21
N MET A 182 -6.52 -8.65 10.91
CA MET A 182 -6.19 -7.37 10.27
C MET A 182 -7.38 -6.40 10.28
N ALA A 183 -8.59 -6.88 10.06
CA ALA A 183 -9.79 -6.03 10.12
C ALA A 183 -10.04 -5.47 11.52
N ILE A 184 -9.90 -6.31 12.56
CA ILE A 184 -10.05 -5.87 13.95
C ILE A 184 -8.99 -4.85 14.32
N LEU A 185 -7.71 -5.12 14.03
CA LEU A 185 -6.60 -4.22 14.35
C LEU A 185 -6.72 -2.88 13.62
N THR A 186 -7.03 -2.93 12.31
CA THR A 186 -7.24 -1.72 11.50
C THR A 186 -8.43 -0.91 12.01
N GLY A 187 -9.56 -1.57 12.25
CA GLY A 187 -10.75 -0.93 12.81
C GLY A 187 -10.46 -0.23 14.14
N PHE A 188 -9.67 -0.89 14.99
CA PHE A 188 -9.35 -0.35 16.31
C PHE A 188 -8.57 0.98 16.19
N TYR A 189 -7.45 1.01 15.49
CA TYR A 189 -6.66 2.25 15.44
C TYR A 189 -7.34 3.38 14.64
N VAL A 190 -8.16 3.03 13.62
CA VAL A 190 -8.90 4.02 12.82
C VAL A 190 -10.03 4.64 13.64
N ILE A 191 -10.80 3.84 14.39
CA ILE A 191 -11.90 4.33 15.22
C ILE A 191 -11.38 5.32 16.28
N PHE A 192 -10.26 5.00 16.92
CA PHE A 192 -9.71 5.86 17.95
C PHE A 192 -8.95 7.08 17.43
N GLY A 193 -8.22 6.96 16.34
CA GLY A 193 -7.29 7.98 15.86
C GLY A 193 -7.74 8.77 14.64
N GLY A 194 -8.72 8.29 13.89
CA GLY A 194 -9.22 8.94 12.68
C GLY A 194 -8.13 9.15 11.61
N TYR A 195 -8.32 10.18 10.78
CA TYR A 195 -7.40 10.52 9.68
C TYR A 195 -5.96 10.77 10.14
N MET A 196 -5.76 11.43 11.30
CA MET A 196 -4.42 11.75 11.76
C MET A 196 -3.62 10.48 12.11
N ALA A 197 -4.28 9.48 12.69
CA ALA A 197 -3.63 8.20 12.99
C ALA A 197 -3.23 7.47 11.70
N THR A 198 -4.13 7.41 10.72
CA THR A 198 -3.81 6.79 9.42
C THR A 198 -2.68 7.53 8.72
N ALA A 199 -2.71 8.84 8.67
CA ALA A 199 -1.67 9.65 8.02
C ALA A 199 -0.28 9.49 8.66
N ILE A 200 -0.20 9.41 10.00
CA ILE A 200 1.08 9.16 10.69
C ILE A 200 1.56 7.72 10.44
N ASN A 201 0.67 6.74 10.49
CA ASN A 201 1.01 5.36 10.17
C ASN A 201 1.49 5.23 8.73
N ASP A 202 0.80 5.85 7.78
CA ASP A 202 1.20 5.89 6.38
C ASP A 202 2.56 6.56 6.17
N PHE A 203 2.86 7.60 6.94
CA PHE A 203 4.18 8.25 6.91
C PHE A 203 5.29 7.28 7.34
N ILE A 204 5.10 6.57 8.46
CA ILE A 204 6.07 5.57 8.95
C ILE A 204 6.22 4.43 7.94
N GLN A 205 5.10 3.90 7.47
CA GLN A 205 5.09 2.82 6.47
C GLN A 205 5.73 3.24 5.15
N GLY A 206 5.49 4.48 4.71
CA GLY A 206 6.06 5.02 3.48
C GLY A 206 7.59 5.09 3.52
N ILE A 207 8.16 5.47 4.66
CA ILE A 207 9.61 5.45 4.87
C ILE A 207 10.13 4.01 4.80
N ILE A 208 9.52 3.09 5.53
CA ILE A 208 9.92 1.67 5.53
C ILE A 208 9.81 1.08 4.12
N MET A 209 8.73 1.40 3.40
CA MET A 209 8.49 0.94 2.04
C MET A 209 9.57 1.44 1.06
N LEU A 210 9.95 2.71 1.13
CA LEU A 210 11.00 3.27 0.27
C LEU A 210 12.35 2.54 0.48
N PHE A 211 12.76 2.35 1.73
CA PHE A 211 13.97 1.61 2.03
C PHE A 211 13.86 0.13 1.63
N GLY A 212 12.72 -0.50 1.88
CA GLY A 212 12.47 -1.89 1.51
C GLY A 212 12.56 -2.12 -0.01
N ILE A 213 11.93 -1.27 -0.82
CA ILE A 213 12.00 -1.35 -2.28
C ILE A 213 13.43 -1.16 -2.78
N CYS A 214 14.14 -0.16 -2.28
CA CYS A 214 15.55 0.06 -2.64
C CYS A 214 16.42 -1.14 -2.27
N ALA A 215 16.20 -1.73 -1.10
CA ALA A 215 16.94 -2.91 -0.66
C ALA A 215 16.67 -4.13 -1.55
N VAL A 216 15.39 -4.40 -1.87
CA VAL A 216 15.01 -5.53 -2.75
C VAL A 216 15.59 -5.34 -4.15
N ILE A 217 15.45 -4.17 -4.74
CA ILE A 217 16.03 -3.87 -6.06
C ILE A 217 17.56 -4.02 -6.01
N GLY A 218 18.20 -3.49 -4.97
CA GLY A 218 19.65 -3.62 -4.78
C GLY A 218 20.09 -5.07 -4.68
N ALA A 219 19.43 -5.89 -3.86
CA ALA A 219 19.73 -7.30 -3.71
C ALA A 219 19.59 -8.07 -5.04
N VAL A 220 18.46 -7.90 -5.73
CA VAL A 220 18.21 -8.55 -7.03
C VAL A 220 19.26 -8.16 -8.07
N LEU A 221 19.65 -6.89 -8.12
CA LEU A 221 20.71 -6.44 -9.05
C LEU A 221 22.07 -7.00 -8.68
N MET A 222 22.41 -7.06 -7.40
CA MET A 222 23.67 -7.63 -6.93
C MET A 222 23.79 -9.11 -7.26
N ASP A 223 22.73 -9.89 -7.01
CA ASP A 223 22.67 -11.33 -7.29
C ASP A 223 22.77 -11.64 -8.79
N ASN A 224 22.30 -10.73 -9.63
CA ASN A 224 22.37 -10.89 -11.08
C ASN A 224 23.60 -10.23 -11.72
N GLY A 225 24.52 -9.69 -10.93
CA GLY A 225 25.78 -9.10 -11.41
C GLY A 225 25.62 -7.70 -12.00
N GLY A 226 24.63 -6.93 -11.52
CA GLY A 226 24.34 -5.56 -11.92
C GLY A 226 23.27 -5.42 -12.99
N LEU A 227 22.84 -4.18 -13.23
CA LEU A 227 21.71 -3.86 -14.11
C LEU A 227 21.91 -4.40 -15.54
N LEU A 228 23.11 -4.24 -16.12
CA LEU A 228 23.41 -4.69 -17.49
C LEU A 228 23.33 -6.20 -17.66
N LYS A 229 23.87 -6.97 -16.72
CA LYS A 229 23.79 -8.43 -16.76
C LYS A 229 22.38 -8.93 -16.46
N ALA A 230 21.66 -8.28 -15.54
CA ALA A 230 20.28 -8.61 -15.24
C ALA A 230 19.38 -8.42 -16.47
N THR A 231 19.52 -7.31 -17.19
CA THR A 231 18.75 -7.06 -18.43
C THR A 231 19.13 -8.01 -19.55
N GLN A 232 20.43 -8.37 -19.71
CA GLN A 232 20.87 -9.37 -20.68
C GLN A 232 20.28 -10.76 -20.37
N LYS A 233 20.27 -11.18 -19.11
CA LYS A 233 19.63 -12.43 -18.70
C LYS A 233 18.12 -12.42 -18.99
N LEU A 234 17.45 -11.28 -18.74
CA LEU A 234 16.02 -11.14 -18.99
C LEU A 234 15.71 -11.22 -20.49
N SER A 235 16.54 -10.61 -21.36
CA SER A 235 16.38 -10.69 -22.83
C SER A 235 16.61 -12.08 -23.40
N ALA A 236 17.31 -12.95 -22.67
CA ALA A 236 17.55 -14.34 -23.08
C ALA A 236 16.43 -15.31 -22.67
N VAL A 237 15.45 -14.86 -21.88
CA VAL A 237 14.29 -15.70 -21.50
C VAL A 237 13.36 -15.83 -22.70
N PRO A 238 13.08 -17.07 -23.16
CA PRO A 238 12.18 -17.28 -24.28
C PRO A 238 10.76 -16.84 -23.93
N SER A 239 10.14 -16.05 -24.79
CA SER A 239 8.75 -15.63 -24.65
C SER A 239 7.83 -16.81 -25.00
N GLU A 240 7.59 -17.71 -24.06
CA GLU A 240 6.57 -18.73 -24.23
C GLU A 240 5.18 -18.08 -24.14
N GLY A 241 4.60 -17.84 -25.29
CA GLY A 241 3.16 -17.66 -25.45
C GLY A 241 2.63 -16.25 -25.54
N TRP A 242 3.44 -15.19 -25.58
CA TRP A 242 2.94 -13.85 -25.90
C TRP A 242 3.88 -13.03 -26.77
N ALA A 243 3.30 -12.23 -27.69
CA ALA A 243 4.01 -11.47 -28.72
C ALA A 243 4.81 -10.26 -28.22
N GLY A 244 5.21 -10.26 -26.99
CA GLY A 244 6.02 -9.23 -26.40
C GLY A 244 7.25 -9.85 -25.78
N GLY A 245 8.23 -10.17 -26.61
CA GLY A 245 9.57 -10.43 -26.09
C GLY A 245 10.05 -9.28 -25.21
N ALA A 246 10.82 -9.62 -24.16
CA ALA A 246 11.44 -8.66 -23.27
C ALA A 246 12.29 -7.63 -24.02
#